data_6093ce0819feeaefb88894290f759da2
#
_entry.id   6093ce0819feeaefb88894290f759da2
#
_cell.length_a   1.000
_cell.length_b   1.000
_cell.length_c   1.000
_cell.angle_alpha   90.00
_cell.angle_beta   90.00
_cell.angle_gamma   90.00
#
_symmetry.space_group_name_H-M   'P 1'
#
loop_
_entity.id
_entity.type
_entity.pdbx_description
1 polymer ?
#
loop_
_entity_poly.entity_id
_entity_poly.type
_entity_poly.pdbx_seq_one_letter_code
_entity_poly.pdbx_strand_id
1 'polypeptide(L)'
;MPLTLPDQPEFLQMIRSRSRSGAEALYDQYAKVLGLAIFRIVQQRELTGIILEKTICKIWDNADLYNEQEMPLLTWMLAIAKRLAIEYIALNVEP
;
A
#
# COMPACT_ATOMS: atom_id res chain seq x y z
N MET A 1 3.86 15.54 23.03
CA MET A 1 2.67 15.63 22.22
C MET A 1 2.67 14.56 21.14
N PRO A 2 1.62 13.81 21.04
CA PRO A 2 1.60 12.79 20.01
C PRO A 2 1.61 13.41 18.61
N LEU A 3 2.23 12.71 17.69
CA LEU A 3 2.21 13.11 16.30
C LEU A 3 0.76 13.09 15.82
N THR A 4 0.35 14.19 15.22
CA THR A 4 -0.99 14.26 14.65
C THR A 4 -0.90 13.68 13.24
N LEU A 5 -1.47 12.49 13.08
CA LEU A 5 -1.57 11.91 11.76
C LEU A 5 -2.75 12.57 11.04
N PRO A 6 -2.62 12.80 9.73
CA PRO A 6 -3.75 13.33 8.98
C PRO A 6 -4.93 12.35 9.06
N ASP A 7 -6.14 12.88 9.14
CA ASP A 7 -7.31 12.01 9.07
C ASP A 7 -7.45 11.48 7.64
N GLN A 8 -8.34 10.52 7.46
CA GLN A 8 -8.45 9.84 6.17
C GLN A 8 -8.78 10.78 5.00
N PRO A 9 -9.73 11.72 5.11
CA PRO A 9 -10.00 12.65 4.02
C PRO A 9 -8.79 13.53 3.69
N GLU A 10 -8.10 14.02 4.71
CA GLU A 10 -6.89 14.82 4.52
C GLU A 10 -5.79 14.00 3.85
N PHE A 11 -5.59 12.77 4.31
CA PHE A 11 -4.59 11.88 3.75
C PHE A 11 -4.86 11.60 2.27
N LEU A 12 -6.12 11.31 1.93
CA LEU A 12 -6.50 11.08 0.54
C LEU A 12 -6.22 12.29 -0.34
N GLN A 13 -6.50 13.48 0.17
CA GLN A 13 -6.22 14.69 -0.57
C GLN A 13 -4.72 14.85 -0.80
N MET A 14 -3.91 14.56 0.19
CA MET A 14 -2.46 14.65 0.09
C MET A 14 -1.91 13.72 -0.99
N ILE A 15 -2.37 12.47 -1.04
CA ILE A 15 -1.87 11.54 -2.04
C ILE A 15 -2.45 11.82 -3.42
N ARG A 16 -3.68 12.29 -3.51
CA ARG A 16 -4.31 12.66 -4.79
C ARG A 16 -3.67 13.90 -5.40
N SER A 17 -3.19 14.82 -4.57
CA SER A 17 -2.50 16.00 -5.04
C SER A 17 -1.03 15.74 -5.38
N ARG A 18 -0.57 14.51 -5.17
CA ARG A 18 0.81 14.10 -5.43
C ARG A 18 1.83 14.91 -4.63
N SER A 19 1.48 15.29 -3.41
CA SER A 19 2.38 16.05 -2.57
C SER A 19 3.47 15.15 -1.98
N ARG A 20 4.62 15.76 -1.69
CA ARG A 20 5.69 15.04 -1.03
C ARG A 20 5.27 14.56 0.35
N SER A 21 4.52 15.39 1.07
CA SER A 21 3.99 15.02 2.37
C SER A 21 3.06 13.82 2.27
N GLY A 22 2.29 13.73 1.20
CA GLY A 22 1.42 12.59 0.95
C GLY A 22 2.20 11.31 0.75
N ALA A 23 3.29 11.37 -0.01
CA ALA A 23 4.15 10.20 -0.23
C ALA A 23 4.76 9.72 1.08
N GLU A 24 5.27 10.66 1.89
CA GLU A 24 5.85 10.32 3.18
C GLU A 24 4.81 9.73 4.12
N ALA A 25 3.60 10.32 4.17
CA ALA A 25 2.54 9.83 5.02
C ALA A 25 2.08 8.43 4.59
N LEU A 26 2.00 8.20 3.29
CA LEU A 26 1.64 6.88 2.77
C LEU A 26 2.61 5.82 3.25
N TYR A 27 3.89 6.08 3.11
CA TYR A 27 4.91 5.15 3.56
C TYR A 27 4.89 4.97 5.08
N ASP A 28 4.92 6.08 5.81
CA ASP A 28 5.02 6.04 7.27
C ASP A 28 3.83 5.35 7.94
N GLN A 29 2.64 5.57 7.42
CA GLN A 29 1.43 5.04 8.05
C GLN A 29 1.10 3.62 7.63
N TYR A 30 1.42 3.25 6.41
CA TYR A 30 0.89 2.01 5.83
C TYR A 30 1.93 0.97 5.45
N ALA A 31 3.22 1.35 5.32
CA ALA A 31 4.24 0.40 4.89
C ALA A 31 4.32 -0.83 5.80
N LYS A 32 4.19 -0.63 7.10
CA LYS A 32 4.32 -1.73 8.05
C LYS A 32 3.18 -2.74 7.91
N VAL A 33 1.95 -2.27 7.87
CA VAL A 33 0.80 -3.16 7.78
C VAL A 33 0.75 -3.83 6.41
N LEU A 34 1.08 -3.11 5.35
CA LEU A 34 1.11 -3.67 4.00
C LEU A 34 2.24 -4.70 3.88
N GLY A 35 3.41 -4.37 4.42
CA GLY A 35 4.55 -5.28 4.39
C GLY A 35 4.26 -6.57 5.14
N LEU A 36 3.58 -6.48 6.28
CA LEU A 36 3.22 -7.66 7.03
C LEU A 36 2.26 -8.57 6.25
N ALA A 37 1.27 -7.96 5.59
CA ALA A 37 0.33 -8.72 4.77
C ALA A 37 1.04 -9.42 3.62
N ILE A 38 1.99 -8.73 2.98
CA ILE A 38 2.78 -9.30 1.88
C ILE A 38 3.66 -10.45 2.40
N PHE A 39 4.33 -10.22 3.51
CA PHE A 39 5.23 -11.23 4.08
C PHE A 39 4.49 -12.52 4.43
N ARG A 40 3.26 -12.42 4.92
CA ARG A 40 2.45 -13.60 5.22
C ARG A 40 2.21 -14.48 4.00
N ILE A 41 2.22 -13.87 2.83
CA ILE A 41 2.00 -14.60 1.58
C ILE A 41 3.32 -15.14 1.03
N VAL A 42 4.35 -14.30 0.95
CA VAL A 42 5.58 -14.69 0.26
C VAL A 42 6.64 -15.29 1.19
N GLN A 43 6.61 -14.96 2.47
CA GLN A 43 7.49 -15.50 3.50
C GLN A 43 8.98 -15.34 3.21
N GLN A 44 9.34 -14.29 2.48
CA GLN A 44 10.73 -13.96 2.17
C GLN A 44 10.89 -12.45 2.37
N ARG A 45 11.90 -12.09 3.17
CA ARG A 45 12.09 -10.69 3.55
C ARG A 45 12.42 -9.79 2.38
N GLU A 46 13.37 -10.21 1.54
CA GLU A 46 13.77 -9.40 0.39
C GLU A 46 12.63 -9.22 -0.59
N LEU A 47 11.91 -10.29 -0.86
CA LEU A 47 10.79 -10.26 -1.77
C LEU A 47 9.67 -9.36 -1.25
N THR A 48 9.44 -9.40 0.06
CA THR A 48 8.46 -8.53 0.70
C THR A 48 8.78 -7.07 0.44
N GLY A 49 10.04 -6.68 0.56
CA GLY A 49 10.46 -5.31 0.31
C GLY A 49 10.21 -4.88 -1.11
N ILE A 50 10.51 -5.74 -2.07
CA ILE A 50 10.29 -5.45 -3.49
C ILE A 50 8.81 -5.27 -3.78
N ILE A 51 7.98 -6.17 -3.27
CA ILE A 51 6.53 -6.11 -3.50
C ILE A 51 5.92 -4.92 -2.79
N LEU A 52 6.40 -4.60 -1.59
CA LEU A 52 5.92 -3.44 -0.85
C LEU A 52 6.17 -2.15 -1.63
N GLU A 53 7.35 -2.01 -2.20
CA GLU A 53 7.66 -0.84 -3.00
C GLU A 53 6.73 -0.73 -4.20
N LYS A 54 6.49 -1.83 -4.90
CA LYS A 54 5.56 -1.86 -6.03
C LYS A 54 4.13 -1.58 -5.60
N THR A 55 3.75 -2.07 -4.42
CA THR A 55 2.41 -1.82 -3.87
C THR A 55 2.20 -0.34 -3.60
N ILE A 56 3.17 0.30 -2.96
CA ILE A 56 3.08 1.72 -2.63
C ILE A 56 3.03 2.55 -3.91
N CYS A 57 3.83 2.21 -4.91
CA CYS A 57 3.76 2.89 -6.21
C CYS A 57 2.40 2.73 -6.86
N LYS A 58 1.82 1.54 -6.79
CA LYS A 58 0.51 1.30 -7.38
C LYS A 58 -0.59 2.05 -6.67
N ILE A 59 -0.54 2.09 -5.35
CA ILE A 59 -1.49 2.89 -4.56
C ILE A 59 -1.37 4.37 -4.95
N TRP A 60 -0.16 4.87 -5.03
CA TRP A 60 0.11 6.25 -5.41
C TRP A 60 -0.45 6.57 -6.79
N ASP A 61 -0.15 5.71 -7.76
CA ASP A 61 -0.57 5.93 -9.14
C ASP A 61 -2.07 5.84 -9.33
N ASN A 62 -2.75 5.05 -8.49
CA ASN A 62 -4.19 4.79 -8.63
C ASN A 62 -5.02 5.45 -7.54
N ALA A 63 -4.45 6.40 -6.81
CA ALA A 63 -5.18 7.08 -5.72
C ALA A 63 -6.47 7.72 -6.21
N ASP A 64 -6.49 8.21 -7.44
CA ASP A 64 -7.68 8.83 -8.01
C ASP A 64 -8.79 7.84 -8.32
N LEU A 65 -8.45 6.56 -8.41
CA LEU A 65 -9.43 5.51 -8.69
C LEU A 65 -10.07 4.94 -7.44
N TYR A 66 -9.52 5.25 -6.28
CA TYR A 66 -10.09 4.77 -5.03
C TYR A 66 -11.44 5.46 -4.77
N ASN A 67 -12.44 4.65 -4.45
CA ASN A 67 -13.77 5.15 -4.10
C ASN A 67 -14.08 4.79 -2.65
N GLU A 68 -14.08 5.81 -1.79
CA GLU A 68 -14.31 5.63 -0.36
C GLU A 68 -15.72 5.15 -0.02
N GLN A 69 -16.65 5.25 -0.96
CA GLN A 69 -18.01 4.75 -0.76
C GLN A 69 -18.11 3.25 -1.02
N GLU A 70 -17.17 2.68 -1.75
CA GLU A 70 -17.18 1.26 -2.07
C GLU A 70 -16.51 0.41 -0.98
N MET A 71 -15.42 0.92 -0.42
CA MET A 71 -14.69 0.17 0.59
C MET A 71 -13.77 1.08 1.40
N PRO A 72 -13.40 0.68 2.63
CA PRO A 72 -12.42 1.42 3.41
C PRO A 72 -11.06 1.47 2.71
N LEU A 73 -10.33 2.54 2.97
CA LEU A 73 -9.03 2.77 2.34
C LEU A 73 -8.06 1.62 2.59
N LEU A 74 -7.94 1.17 3.82
CA LEU A 74 -7.01 0.08 4.14
C LEU A 74 -7.39 -1.22 3.41
N THR A 75 -8.68 -1.50 3.30
CA THR A 75 -9.15 -2.66 2.55
C THR A 75 -8.70 -2.60 1.10
N TRP A 76 -8.84 -1.42 0.48
CA TRP A 76 -8.41 -1.21 -0.90
C TRP A 76 -6.91 -1.40 -1.06
N MET A 77 -6.12 -0.80 -0.14
CA MET A 77 -4.67 -0.95 -0.18
C MET A 77 -4.22 -2.40 0.02
N LEU A 78 -4.85 -3.10 0.97
CA LEU A 78 -4.52 -4.50 1.24
C LEU A 78 -4.86 -5.39 0.05
N ALA A 79 -5.95 -5.08 -0.65
CA ALA A 79 -6.30 -5.84 -1.85
C ALA A 79 -5.22 -5.71 -2.92
N ILE A 80 -4.67 -4.51 -3.09
CA ILE A 80 -3.57 -4.29 -4.04
C ILE A 80 -2.34 -5.08 -3.61
N ALA A 81 -1.98 -4.99 -2.33
CA ALA A 81 -0.80 -5.67 -1.81
C ALA A 81 -0.90 -7.18 -1.98
N LYS A 82 -2.04 -7.75 -1.62
CA LYS A 82 -2.24 -9.20 -1.71
C LYS A 82 -2.24 -9.67 -3.15
N ARG A 83 -2.86 -8.93 -4.04
CA ARG A 83 -2.87 -9.29 -5.45
C ARG A 83 -1.46 -9.31 -6.01
N LEU A 84 -0.66 -8.27 -5.74
CA LEU A 84 0.72 -8.23 -6.22
C LEU A 84 1.55 -9.36 -5.65
N ALA A 85 1.37 -9.67 -4.36
CA ALA A 85 2.10 -10.76 -3.73
C ALA A 85 1.76 -12.11 -4.38
N ILE A 86 0.47 -12.36 -4.61
CA ILE A 86 0.02 -13.60 -5.23
C ILE A 86 0.52 -13.70 -6.66
N GLU A 87 0.44 -12.61 -7.41
CA GLU A 87 0.93 -12.59 -8.78
C GLU A 87 2.43 -12.85 -8.85
N TYR A 88 3.17 -12.26 -7.92
CA TYR A 88 4.61 -12.44 -7.90
C TYR A 88 4.98 -13.88 -7.62
N ILE A 89 4.30 -14.52 -6.67
CA ILE A 89 4.54 -15.93 -6.39
C ILE A 89 4.20 -16.79 -7.60
N ALA A 90 3.08 -16.53 -8.25
CA ALA A 90 2.66 -17.30 -9.41
C ALA A 90 3.66 -17.22 -10.55
N LEU A 91 4.28 -16.05 -10.74
CA LEU A 91 5.28 -15.86 -11.79
C LEU A 91 6.61 -16.52 -11.47
N ASN A 92 6.89 -16.75 -10.18
CA ASN A 92 8.18 -17.27 -9.75
C ASN A 92 8.13 -18.71 -9.24
N VAL A 93 6.97 -19.35 -9.33
CA VAL A 93 6.85 -20.76 -8.94
C VAL A 93 7.42 -21.63 -10.05
N GLU A 94 8.37 -22.49 -9.67
CA GLU A 94 8.91 -23.45 -10.61
C GLU A 94 7.90 -24.59 -10.81
N PRO A 95 7.61 -24.97 -12.03
CA PRO A 95 6.72 -26.11 -12.28
C PRO A 95 7.29 -27.43 -11.82
#